data_34790a71d815494dac5e9f591fe83383
#
_entry.id   34790a71d815494dac5e9f591fe83383
#
_cell.length_a   1.000
_cell.length_b   1.000
_cell.length_c   1.000
_cell.angle_alpha   90.00
_cell.angle_beta   90.00
_cell.angle_gamma   90.00
#
_symmetry.space_group_name_H-M   'P 1'
#
loop_
_entity.id
_entity.type
_entity.pdbx_description
1 polymer ?
#
loop_
_entity_poly.entity_id
_entity_poly.type
_entity_poly.pdbx_seq_one_letter_code
_entity_poly.pdbx_strand_id
1 'polypeptide(L)'
;MSIKNQLKIYIIALIFIPIFSISILPIYQHFSSHTRVFVKDFKKIEKSNFLNISDEDLAILNVAINHIPSDTQTALISNKKILISTIPELPKDKILKEQELWTFIKNTSNDFLYQFETPPIGTKENQTILISRLNKNFQIKSFKEKNILAIILLVIIFTTAIFCLSIIIKISRTISNSLSILEKQAMEIANGNFDIEIDTDNKNANEITSINGSLTKMKNTLQENHTNRATFIMGISHDLRTPIAVIKGYAEAISDGVISTKEEILKSINIITSKSTQLETMIDTFINYEKIINENWSNKIQQEKIYPFLADFLQVAEQTGTVFKRRVKSLIKISENTKVRYNKQLLQRVLENLFNNAIRYTKQDDLIELSAIENNSNIIITIKDYGCGIDKKDIKNIFDLFYRATSSRKEEGLGIGLSVVKKIIEILNWEINVESKINVGTTFTITIPKNS
;
A
#
# COMPACT_ATOMS: atom_id res chain seq x y z
N MET A 1 -14.07 -0.83 4.57
CA MET A 1 -13.24 -0.12 5.58
C MET A 1 -11.89 -0.82 5.62
N SER A 2 -10.75 -0.10 5.52
CA SER A 2 -9.43 -0.74 5.48
C SER A 2 -9.14 -1.50 6.78
N ILE A 3 -8.36 -2.59 6.70
CA ILE A 3 -7.92 -3.39 7.86
C ILE A 3 -7.23 -2.48 8.88
N LYS A 4 -6.43 -1.53 8.40
CA LYS A 4 -5.75 -0.53 9.23
C LYS A 4 -6.72 0.33 10.05
N ASN A 5 -7.84 0.75 9.47
CA ASN A 5 -8.84 1.55 10.16
C ASN A 5 -9.68 0.72 11.14
N GLN A 6 -9.98 -0.53 10.80
CA GLN A 6 -10.62 -1.47 11.72
C GLN A 6 -9.75 -1.71 12.96
N LEU A 7 -8.46 -2.04 12.76
CA LEU A 7 -7.49 -2.22 13.83
C LEU A 7 -7.34 -0.98 14.71
N LYS A 8 -7.29 0.23 14.15
CA LYS A 8 -7.23 1.47 14.94
C LYS A 8 -8.44 1.63 15.85
N ILE A 9 -9.66 1.41 15.35
CA ILE A 9 -10.88 1.52 16.15
C ILE A 9 -10.86 0.51 17.29
N TYR A 10 -10.43 -0.72 17.03
CA TYR A 10 -10.37 -1.75 18.08
C TYR A 10 -9.29 -1.49 19.12
N ILE A 11 -8.12 -0.98 18.74
CA ILE A 11 -7.07 -0.57 19.68
C ILE A 11 -7.58 0.58 20.55
N ILE A 12 -8.25 1.56 19.96
CA ILE A 12 -8.86 2.67 20.69
C ILE A 12 -9.92 2.12 21.69
N ALA A 13 -10.81 1.25 21.24
CA ALA A 13 -11.83 0.66 22.11
C ALA A 13 -11.22 -0.16 23.25
N LEU A 14 -10.20 -0.95 22.99
CA LEU A 14 -9.48 -1.78 23.97
C LEU A 14 -8.82 -0.93 25.07
N ILE A 15 -8.33 0.25 24.73
CA ILE A 15 -7.67 1.17 25.68
C ILE A 15 -8.70 2.03 26.42
N PHE A 16 -9.66 2.60 25.71
CA PHE A 16 -10.60 3.57 26.27
C PHE A 16 -11.65 2.93 27.20
N ILE A 17 -12.15 1.72 26.91
CA ILE A 17 -13.20 1.11 27.72
C ILE A 17 -12.71 0.80 29.14
N PRO A 18 -11.54 0.18 29.40
CA PRO A 18 -11.01 -0.04 30.72
C PRO A 18 -10.69 1.27 31.47
N ILE A 19 -10.07 2.24 30.78
CA ILE A 19 -9.72 3.53 31.37
C ILE A 19 -10.98 4.28 31.81
N PHE A 20 -12.02 4.30 30.98
CA PHE A 20 -13.29 4.93 31.30
C PHE A 20 -13.96 4.23 32.48
N SER A 21 -13.97 2.90 32.53
CA SER A 21 -14.52 2.12 33.66
C SER A 21 -13.78 2.39 34.97
N ILE A 22 -12.46 2.52 34.95
CA ILE A 22 -11.62 2.84 36.11
C ILE A 22 -11.86 4.30 36.57
N SER A 23 -12.05 5.23 35.62
CA SER A 23 -12.28 6.66 35.93
C SER A 23 -13.61 6.93 36.62
N ILE A 24 -14.61 6.06 36.47
CA ILE A 24 -15.91 6.16 37.18
C ILE A 24 -15.77 5.78 38.65
N LEU A 25 -14.82 4.93 39.02
CA LEU A 25 -14.63 4.44 40.39
C LEU A 25 -14.37 5.56 41.43
N PRO A 26 -13.46 6.53 41.22
CA PRO A 26 -13.23 7.63 42.16
C PRO A 26 -14.41 8.59 42.26
N ILE A 27 -15.15 8.81 41.16
CA ILE A 27 -16.36 9.65 41.17
C ILE A 27 -17.41 9.02 42.06
N TYR A 28 -17.61 7.70 41.97
CA TYR A 28 -18.53 6.98 42.84
C TYR A 28 -18.05 6.99 44.31
N GLN A 29 -16.75 6.83 44.56
CA GLN A 29 -16.19 6.90 45.91
C GLN A 29 -16.35 8.29 46.52
N HIS A 30 -16.23 9.36 45.73
CA HIS A 30 -16.44 10.72 46.20
C HIS A 30 -17.89 11.00 46.60
N PHE A 31 -18.85 10.49 45.83
CA PHE A 31 -20.30 10.59 46.19
C PHE A 31 -20.68 9.73 47.41
N SER A 32 -19.96 8.64 47.66
CA SER A 32 -20.19 7.70 48.77
C SER A 32 -19.51 8.12 50.08
N SER A 33 -18.63 9.13 50.08
CA SER A 33 -17.77 9.46 51.22
C SER A 33 -18.28 10.64 52.07
N HIS A 34 -19.60 10.85 52.15
CA HIS A 34 -20.18 11.90 53.01
C HIS A 34 -19.95 11.65 54.52
N THR A 35 -19.28 10.59 54.92
CA THR A 35 -19.01 10.26 56.32
C THR A 35 -17.74 10.86 56.94
N ARG A 36 -16.94 11.66 56.19
CA ARG A 36 -15.67 12.22 56.71
C ARG A 36 -15.73 13.70 57.14
N VAL A 37 -16.89 14.33 57.11
CA VAL A 37 -17.00 15.76 57.43
C VAL A 37 -16.87 16.02 58.95
N PHE A 38 -17.06 14.98 59.76
CA PHE A 38 -17.20 15.11 61.21
C PHE A 38 -15.95 15.59 61.96
N VAL A 39 -14.74 15.31 61.49
CA VAL A 39 -13.52 15.60 62.25
C VAL A 39 -13.01 17.03 62.05
N LYS A 40 -13.38 17.71 60.96
CA LYS A 40 -12.86 19.05 60.62
C LYS A 40 -13.55 20.19 61.38
N ASP A 41 -14.83 20.06 61.67
CA ASP A 41 -15.60 21.16 62.29
C ASP A 41 -15.41 21.22 63.80
N PHE A 42 -15.10 20.08 64.45
CA PHE A 42 -14.74 20.08 65.87
C PHE A 42 -13.41 20.76 66.21
N LYS A 43 -12.45 20.79 65.27
CA LYS A 43 -11.18 21.55 65.44
C LYS A 43 -11.36 23.06 65.53
N LYS A 44 -12.47 23.60 65.04
CA LYS A 44 -12.79 25.02 65.10
C LYS A 44 -13.26 25.48 66.45
N ILE A 45 -13.79 24.55 67.30
CA ILE A 45 -14.35 24.80 68.65
C ILE A 45 -13.23 24.74 69.74
N GLU A 46 -12.01 24.35 69.38
CA GLU A 46 -10.87 24.11 70.28
C GLU A 46 -10.30 25.36 70.98
N LYS A 47 -10.86 26.57 70.76
CA LYS A 47 -10.35 27.86 71.26
C LYS A 47 -11.20 28.62 72.24
N SER A 48 -12.35 28.11 72.62
CA SER A 48 -13.19 28.76 73.63
C SER A 48 -13.06 28.09 75.02
N ASN A 49 -12.83 28.89 76.09
CA ASN A 49 -12.72 28.41 77.43
C ASN A 49 -14.13 27.91 77.95
N PHE A 50 -14.29 26.57 77.88
CA PHE A 50 -15.59 25.91 78.19
C PHE A 50 -15.85 25.72 79.67
N LEU A 51 -15.85 26.81 80.45
CA LEU A 51 -16.45 26.80 81.82
C LEU A 51 -17.92 27.18 81.82
N ASN A 52 -18.39 27.82 80.74
CA ASN A 52 -19.84 28.04 80.48
C ASN A 52 -20.02 27.90 78.95
N ILE A 53 -20.69 26.85 78.53
CA ILE A 53 -21.07 26.70 77.09
C ILE A 53 -22.10 27.79 76.85
N SER A 54 -21.72 28.75 75.96
CA SER A 54 -22.65 29.79 75.57
C SER A 54 -23.76 29.22 74.67
N ASP A 55 -24.91 29.91 74.64
CA ASP A 55 -25.99 29.51 73.73
C ASP A 55 -25.55 29.54 72.25
N GLU A 56 -24.53 30.32 71.86
CA GLU A 56 -23.91 30.34 70.51
C GLU A 56 -23.10 29.05 70.22
N ASP A 57 -22.34 28.55 71.19
CA ASP A 57 -21.60 27.30 71.07
C ASP A 57 -22.51 26.09 70.97
N LEU A 58 -23.63 26.13 71.71
CA LEU A 58 -24.70 25.12 71.60
C LEU A 58 -25.42 25.16 70.27
N ALA A 59 -25.58 26.35 69.65
CA ALA A 59 -26.16 26.51 68.32
C ALA A 59 -25.20 25.95 67.24
N ILE A 60 -23.87 26.20 67.33
CA ILE A 60 -22.87 25.66 66.44
C ILE A 60 -22.81 24.14 66.56
N LEU A 61 -22.83 23.58 67.74
CA LEU A 61 -22.89 22.15 68.00
C LEU A 61 -24.12 21.48 67.42
N ASN A 62 -25.31 22.13 67.59
CA ASN A 62 -26.55 21.65 66.98
C ASN A 62 -26.50 21.64 65.44
N VAL A 63 -25.92 22.66 64.85
CA VAL A 63 -25.73 22.69 63.40
C VAL A 63 -24.78 21.59 62.96
N ALA A 64 -23.67 21.35 63.67
CA ALA A 64 -22.73 20.27 63.37
C ALA A 64 -23.37 18.88 63.50
N ILE A 65 -24.18 18.67 64.50
CA ILE A 65 -24.90 17.42 64.71
C ILE A 65 -26.01 17.19 63.67
N ASN A 66 -26.65 18.23 63.19
CA ASN A 66 -27.66 18.12 62.13
C ASN A 66 -27.03 17.84 60.75
N HIS A 67 -25.73 18.04 60.59
CA HIS A 67 -24.97 17.64 59.34
C HIS A 67 -24.47 16.19 59.40
N ILE A 68 -24.74 15.46 60.48
CA ILE A 68 -24.45 14.04 60.54
C ILE A 68 -25.41 13.28 59.61
N PRO A 69 -24.94 12.30 58.86
CA PRO A 69 -25.85 11.45 58.07
C PRO A 69 -27.02 10.94 58.94
N SER A 70 -28.20 10.98 58.34
CA SER A 70 -29.45 10.57 58.97
C SER A 70 -29.44 9.19 59.68
N ASP A 71 -28.46 8.38 59.28
CA ASP A 71 -28.30 7.00 59.76
C ASP A 71 -27.37 6.87 60.96
N THR A 72 -26.71 7.97 61.36
CA THR A 72 -25.86 8.02 62.55
C THR A 72 -26.51 8.87 63.58
N GLN A 73 -26.76 8.28 64.75
CA GLN A 73 -27.31 8.96 65.88
C GLN A 73 -26.22 9.28 66.89
N THR A 74 -26.26 10.49 67.45
CA THR A 74 -25.24 10.98 68.38
C THR A 74 -25.84 11.57 69.66
N ALA A 75 -25.06 11.47 70.73
CA ALA A 75 -25.39 12.17 72.03
C ALA A 75 -24.07 12.72 72.62
N LEU A 76 -24.12 13.99 73.02
CA LEU A 76 -23.04 14.66 73.73
C LEU A 76 -23.42 14.75 75.23
N ILE A 77 -22.58 14.14 76.05
CA ILE A 77 -22.77 14.07 77.49
C ILE A 77 -21.67 14.85 78.20
N SER A 78 -21.98 15.77 79.07
CA SER A 78 -21.03 16.48 79.91
C SER A 78 -21.55 16.51 81.33
N ASN A 79 -20.72 16.25 82.31
CA ASN A 79 -21.10 16.25 83.77
C ASN A 79 -22.32 15.40 84.08
N LYS A 80 -22.42 14.21 83.48
CA LYS A 80 -23.53 13.30 83.57
C LYS A 80 -24.88 13.85 83.03
N LYS A 81 -24.87 15.00 82.38
CA LYS A 81 -26.07 15.60 81.77
C LYS A 81 -25.95 15.51 80.23
N ILE A 82 -27.02 15.13 79.56
CA ILE A 82 -27.08 15.11 78.09
C ILE A 82 -27.29 16.53 77.56
N LEU A 83 -26.32 17.06 76.87
CA LEU A 83 -26.38 18.43 76.29
C LEU A 83 -27.16 18.45 74.98
N ILE A 84 -26.84 17.53 74.11
CA ILE A 84 -27.42 17.39 72.75
C ILE A 84 -27.58 15.90 72.47
N SER A 85 -28.72 15.50 71.92
CA SER A 85 -28.87 14.11 71.46
C SER A 85 -29.82 14.00 70.30
N THR A 86 -29.46 13.15 69.37
CA THR A 86 -30.29 12.62 68.27
C THR A 86 -30.72 11.19 68.56
N ILE A 87 -30.28 10.61 69.69
CA ILE A 87 -30.68 9.29 70.16
C ILE A 87 -32.01 9.38 70.87
N PRO A 88 -33.10 8.76 70.38
CA PRO A 88 -34.43 8.93 70.93
C PRO A 88 -34.55 8.51 72.41
N GLU A 89 -33.80 7.49 72.82
CA GLU A 89 -33.81 6.95 74.16
C GLU A 89 -33.01 7.78 75.19
N LEU A 90 -32.22 8.70 74.69
CA LEU A 90 -31.39 9.59 75.49
C LEU A 90 -31.74 11.06 75.22
N PRO A 91 -32.91 11.53 75.77
CA PRO A 91 -33.35 12.89 75.46
C PRO A 91 -32.45 13.95 76.13
N LYS A 92 -32.41 15.13 75.50
CA LYS A 92 -31.69 16.30 76.02
C LYS A 92 -32.08 16.61 77.49
N ASP A 93 -31.15 17.13 78.27
CA ASP A 93 -31.27 17.53 79.69
C ASP A 93 -31.47 16.37 80.67
N LYS A 94 -31.49 15.12 80.22
CA LYS A 94 -31.53 13.96 81.08
C LYS A 94 -30.18 13.81 81.80
N ILE A 95 -30.25 13.59 83.13
CA ILE A 95 -29.14 13.26 84.02
C ILE A 95 -28.99 11.72 83.98
N LEU A 96 -27.82 11.24 83.52
CA LEU A 96 -27.52 9.83 83.42
C LEU A 96 -26.45 9.43 84.43
N LYS A 97 -26.77 8.40 85.23
CA LYS A 97 -25.73 7.71 86.04
C LYS A 97 -24.88 6.80 85.08
N GLU A 98 -23.62 6.65 85.43
CA GLU A 98 -22.70 5.86 84.59
C GLU A 98 -23.18 4.40 84.38
N GLN A 99 -23.80 3.80 85.43
CA GLN A 99 -24.41 2.47 85.34
C GLN A 99 -25.57 2.41 84.31
N GLU A 100 -26.37 3.46 84.25
CA GLU A 100 -27.53 3.56 83.36
C GLU A 100 -27.06 3.66 81.90
N LEU A 101 -25.99 4.42 81.63
CA LEU A 101 -25.40 4.53 80.32
C LEU A 101 -24.87 3.18 79.83
N TRP A 102 -24.10 2.49 80.68
CA TRP A 102 -23.59 1.16 80.32
C TRP A 102 -24.65 0.11 80.09
N THR A 103 -25.74 0.16 80.92
CA THR A 103 -26.88 -0.73 80.74
C THR A 103 -27.63 -0.44 79.43
N PHE A 104 -27.75 0.83 79.06
CA PHE A 104 -28.37 1.25 77.82
C PHE A 104 -27.56 0.74 76.62
N ILE A 105 -26.25 0.95 76.63
CA ILE A 105 -25.36 0.51 75.54
C ILE A 105 -25.41 -1.02 75.44
N LYS A 106 -25.34 -1.74 76.55
CA LYS A 106 -25.38 -3.22 76.51
C LYS A 106 -26.69 -3.72 75.92
N ASN A 107 -27.84 -3.13 76.31
CA ASN A 107 -29.13 -3.56 75.80
C ASN A 107 -29.36 -3.30 74.32
N THR A 108 -28.72 -2.26 73.77
CA THR A 108 -28.84 -1.88 72.36
C THR A 108 -27.65 -2.27 71.50
N SER A 109 -26.63 -2.90 72.05
CA SER A 109 -25.42 -3.30 71.37
C SER A 109 -25.62 -4.38 70.28
N ASN A 110 -26.76 -5.11 70.33
CA ASN A 110 -27.10 -6.09 69.29
C ASN A 110 -27.45 -5.40 67.96
N ASP A 111 -28.11 -4.26 67.99
CA ASP A 111 -28.66 -3.56 66.84
C ASP A 111 -27.73 -2.42 66.34
N PHE A 112 -26.97 -1.84 67.30
CA PHE A 112 -26.09 -0.68 66.98
C PHE A 112 -24.64 -0.94 67.32
N LEU A 113 -23.75 -0.30 66.48
CA LEU A 113 -22.32 -0.14 66.75
C LEU A 113 -22.14 1.22 67.45
N TYR A 114 -21.42 1.23 68.54
CA TYR A 114 -21.11 2.43 69.29
C TYR A 114 -19.67 2.86 69.13
N GLN A 115 -19.47 4.17 68.92
CA GLN A 115 -18.16 4.82 68.93
C GLN A 115 -18.17 5.89 70.02
N PHE A 116 -17.15 5.91 70.85
CA PHE A 116 -16.99 6.88 71.94
C PHE A 116 -15.79 7.75 71.59
N GLU A 117 -16.00 9.04 71.62
CA GLU A 117 -14.95 10.02 71.47
C GLU A 117 -14.98 10.99 72.64
N THR A 118 -13.80 11.29 73.16
CA THR A 118 -13.65 12.39 74.12
C THR A 118 -13.22 13.62 73.32
N PRO A 119 -14.17 14.48 72.93
CA PRO A 119 -13.78 15.70 72.24
C PRO A 119 -12.89 16.51 73.19
N PRO A 120 -11.88 17.25 72.64
CA PRO A 120 -11.00 18.05 73.50
C PRO A 120 -11.70 19.29 74.04
N ILE A 121 -12.88 19.08 74.60
CA ILE A 121 -13.79 20.09 75.10
C ILE A 121 -13.97 19.84 76.58
N GLY A 122 -13.41 20.70 77.41
CA GLY A 122 -13.58 20.63 78.88
C GLY A 122 -12.25 20.65 79.64
N THR A 123 -12.35 20.95 80.93
CA THR A 123 -11.26 20.84 81.93
C THR A 123 -11.07 19.41 82.38
N LYS A 124 -9.93 19.06 82.98
CA LYS A 124 -9.63 17.71 83.49
C LYS A 124 -10.67 17.16 84.45
N GLU A 125 -11.48 18.05 85.04
CA GLU A 125 -12.52 17.66 85.98
C GLU A 125 -13.94 17.45 85.34
N ASN A 126 -14.13 17.95 84.09
CA ASN A 126 -15.42 17.85 83.37
C ASN A 126 -15.24 17.09 82.05
N GLN A 127 -15.28 15.77 82.15
CA GLN A 127 -15.16 14.91 80.96
C GLN A 127 -16.45 15.01 80.13
N THR A 128 -16.26 15.43 78.86
CA THR A 128 -17.30 15.40 77.84
C THR A 128 -17.13 14.18 76.99
N ILE A 129 -18.18 13.41 76.79
CA ILE A 129 -18.17 12.19 75.96
C ILE A 129 -19.15 12.37 74.80
N LEU A 130 -18.68 12.20 73.61
CA LEU A 130 -19.52 12.09 72.44
C LEU A 130 -19.78 10.60 72.17
N ILE A 131 -21.02 10.20 72.16
CA ILE A 131 -21.47 8.86 71.80
C ILE A 131 -22.08 8.93 70.45
N SER A 132 -21.55 8.16 69.48
CA SER A 132 -22.12 7.96 68.14
C SER A 132 -22.59 6.52 68.02
N ARG A 133 -23.76 6.29 67.47
CA ARG A 133 -24.25 4.94 67.17
C ARG A 133 -24.71 4.82 65.73
N LEU A 134 -24.40 3.69 65.12
CA LEU A 134 -24.75 3.33 63.74
C LEU A 134 -25.46 1.98 63.72
N ASN A 135 -26.62 1.89 63.02
CA ASN A 135 -27.35 0.64 62.91
C ASN A 135 -26.51 -0.39 62.13
N LYS A 136 -26.34 -1.60 62.69
CA LYS A 136 -25.54 -2.68 62.04
C LYS A 136 -26.08 -3.12 60.68
N ASN A 137 -27.42 -3.11 60.52
CA ASN A 137 -28.05 -3.48 59.25
C ASN A 137 -27.69 -2.51 58.10
N PHE A 138 -27.51 -1.23 58.43
CA PHE A 138 -27.08 -0.24 57.45
C PHE A 138 -25.66 -0.47 56.98
N GLN A 139 -24.75 -0.80 57.88
CA GLN A 139 -23.36 -1.10 57.55
C GLN A 139 -23.27 -2.32 56.64
N ILE A 140 -24.02 -3.38 56.90
CA ILE A 140 -24.07 -4.60 56.08
C ILE A 140 -24.64 -4.31 54.69
N LYS A 141 -25.69 -3.47 54.59
CA LYS A 141 -26.28 -3.09 53.31
C LYS A 141 -25.31 -2.30 52.45
N SER A 142 -24.65 -1.30 53.02
CA SER A 142 -23.64 -0.48 52.32
C SER A 142 -22.45 -1.31 51.81
N PHE A 143 -22.01 -2.31 52.61
CA PHE A 143 -20.91 -3.19 52.19
C PHE A 143 -21.32 -4.12 51.05
N LYS A 144 -22.53 -4.66 51.05
CA LYS A 144 -23.06 -5.49 49.95
C LYS A 144 -23.21 -4.68 48.65
N GLU A 145 -23.73 -3.45 48.73
CA GLU A 145 -23.89 -2.60 47.53
C GLU A 145 -22.56 -2.25 46.87
N LYS A 146 -21.50 -1.96 47.65
CA LYS A 146 -20.15 -1.73 47.13
C LYS A 146 -19.56 -2.95 46.43
N ASN A 147 -19.77 -4.13 46.98
CA ASN A 147 -19.27 -5.37 46.40
C ASN A 147 -20.02 -5.73 45.11
N ILE A 148 -21.33 -5.51 45.04
CA ILE A 148 -22.12 -5.75 43.81
C ILE A 148 -21.64 -4.84 42.68
N LEU A 149 -21.36 -3.58 42.93
CA LEU A 149 -20.84 -2.67 41.91
C LEU A 149 -19.45 -3.10 41.38
N ALA A 150 -18.55 -3.53 42.28
CA ALA A 150 -17.24 -4.04 41.90
C ALA A 150 -17.35 -5.31 41.02
N ILE A 151 -18.30 -6.20 41.35
CA ILE A 151 -18.57 -7.41 40.55
C ILE A 151 -19.09 -7.03 39.15
N ILE A 152 -20.04 -6.08 39.07
CA ILE A 152 -20.58 -5.61 37.77
C ILE A 152 -19.46 -5.04 36.91
N LEU A 153 -18.58 -4.21 37.48
CA LEU A 153 -17.42 -3.66 36.73
C LEU A 153 -16.48 -4.75 36.22
N LEU A 154 -16.17 -5.75 37.05
CA LEU A 154 -15.34 -6.89 36.63
C LEU A 154 -15.98 -7.69 35.49
N VAL A 155 -17.31 -7.91 35.55
CA VAL A 155 -18.05 -8.61 34.47
C VAL A 155 -18.01 -7.79 33.18
N ILE A 156 -18.16 -6.48 33.22
CA ILE A 156 -18.08 -5.61 32.05
C ILE A 156 -16.65 -5.66 31.42
N ILE A 157 -15.60 -5.57 32.24
CA ILE A 157 -14.24 -5.67 31.79
C ILE A 157 -13.97 -7.04 31.14
N PHE A 158 -14.43 -8.12 31.76
CA PHE A 158 -14.23 -9.47 31.25
C PHE A 158 -14.98 -9.72 29.93
N THR A 159 -16.23 -9.27 29.83
CA THR A 159 -17.02 -9.41 28.58
C THR A 159 -16.45 -8.58 27.43
N THR A 160 -15.96 -7.36 27.70
CA THR A 160 -15.28 -6.54 26.68
C THR A 160 -13.96 -7.16 26.24
N ALA A 161 -13.18 -7.74 27.15
CA ALA A 161 -11.94 -8.44 26.82
C ALA A 161 -12.19 -9.66 25.91
N ILE A 162 -13.22 -10.48 26.22
CA ILE A 162 -13.60 -11.62 25.38
C ILE A 162 -14.07 -11.16 23.99
N PHE A 163 -14.88 -10.10 23.93
CA PHE A 163 -15.34 -9.54 22.65
C PHE A 163 -14.18 -9.05 21.79
N CYS A 164 -13.24 -8.30 22.35
CA CYS A 164 -12.04 -7.85 21.64
C CYS A 164 -11.17 -9.03 21.14
N LEU A 165 -10.96 -10.04 21.99
CA LEU A 165 -10.21 -11.23 21.62
C LEU A 165 -10.85 -11.98 20.45
N SER A 166 -12.17 -12.14 20.47
CA SER A 166 -12.94 -12.76 19.38
C SER A 166 -12.74 -12.02 18.05
N ILE A 167 -12.76 -10.69 18.07
CA ILE A 167 -12.54 -9.88 16.88
C ILE A 167 -11.11 -10.01 16.36
N ILE A 168 -10.11 -9.96 17.24
CA ILE A 168 -8.70 -10.12 16.87
C ILE A 168 -8.47 -11.47 16.18
N ILE A 169 -9.04 -12.55 16.75
CA ILE A 169 -8.96 -13.89 16.15
C ILE A 169 -9.60 -13.92 14.76
N LYS A 170 -10.78 -13.29 14.61
CA LYS A 170 -11.48 -13.23 13.31
C LYS A 170 -10.67 -12.49 12.25
N ILE A 171 -10.12 -11.31 12.58
CA ILE A 171 -9.28 -10.51 11.67
C ILE A 171 -8.01 -11.28 11.32
N SER A 172 -7.33 -11.86 12.32
CA SER A 172 -6.10 -12.63 12.12
C SER A 172 -6.33 -13.81 11.17
N ARG A 173 -7.42 -14.57 11.34
CA ARG A 173 -7.78 -15.68 10.44
C ARG A 173 -8.06 -15.19 9.02
N THR A 174 -8.79 -14.08 8.87
CA THR A 174 -9.08 -13.52 7.54
C THR A 174 -7.81 -13.10 6.82
N ILE A 175 -6.90 -12.41 7.51
CA ILE A 175 -5.62 -11.98 6.93
C ILE A 175 -4.76 -13.21 6.58
N SER A 176 -4.62 -14.17 7.49
CA SER A 176 -3.83 -15.38 7.29
C SER A 176 -4.32 -16.20 6.09
N ASN A 177 -5.63 -16.38 5.95
CA ASN A 177 -6.20 -17.08 4.81
C ASN A 177 -5.96 -16.33 3.49
N SER A 178 -6.13 -15.02 3.47
CA SER A 178 -5.88 -14.22 2.27
C SER A 178 -4.40 -14.25 1.86
N LEU A 179 -3.47 -14.20 2.84
CA LEU A 179 -2.03 -14.33 2.57
C LEU A 179 -1.67 -15.71 2.01
N SER A 180 -2.25 -16.78 2.56
CA SER A 180 -2.01 -18.15 2.08
C SER A 180 -2.50 -18.32 0.64
N ILE A 181 -3.63 -17.72 0.27
CA ILE A 181 -4.13 -17.74 -1.12
C ILE A 181 -3.18 -16.99 -2.05
N LEU A 182 -2.72 -15.80 -1.63
CA LEU A 182 -1.74 -14.99 -2.38
C LEU A 182 -0.42 -15.73 -2.60
N GLU A 183 0.09 -16.38 -1.56
CA GLU A 183 1.31 -17.19 -1.62
C GLU A 183 1.16 -18.34 -2.65
N LYS A 184 0.05 -19.06 -2.58
CA LYS A 184 -0.25 -20.14 -3.53
C LYS A 184 -0.33 -19.60 -4.97
N GLN A 185 -1.04 -18.49 -5.20
CA GLN A 185 -1.16 -17.88 -6.52
C GLN A 185 0.21 -17.39 -7.04
N ALA A 186 1.04 -16.78 -6.18
CA ALA A 186 2.39 -16.37 -6.54
C ALA A 186 3.28 -17.56 -6.91
N MET A 187 3.18 -18.70 -6.19
CA MET A 187 3.88 -19.95 -6.53
C MET A 187 3.43 -20.53 -7.88
N GLU A 188 2.13 -20.54 -8.15
CA GLU A 188 1.61 -21.00 -9.46
C GLU A 188 2.17 -20.15 -10.61
N ILE A 189 2.18 -18.82 -10.45
CA ILE A 189 2.76 -17.90 -11.43
C ILE A 189 4.26 -18.17 -11.60
N ALA A 190 5.01 -18.37 -10.52
CA ALA A 190 6.43 -18.69 -10.56
C ALA A 190 6.73 -20.02 -11.27
N ASN A 191 5.83 -20.99 -11.19
CA ASN A 191 5.91 -22.25 -11.89
C ASN A 191 5.45 -22.18 -13.37
N GLY A 192 5.07 -21.00 -13.84
CA GLY A 192 4.64 -20.79 -15.23
C GLY A 192 3.17 -21.08 -15.49
N ASN A 193 2.38 -21.31 -14.47
CA ASN A 193 0.93 -21.45 -14.61
C ASN A 193 0.25 -20.08 -14.59
N PHE A 194 -0.03 -19.54 -15.78
CA PHE A 194 -0.65 -18.23 -15.95
C PHE A 194 -2.17 -18.28 -16.12
N ASP A 195 -2.79 -19.47 -16.13
CA ASP A 195 -4.24 -19.63 -16.35
C ASP A 195 -5.06 -19.48 -15.06
N ILE A 196 -4.40 -19.11 -13.97
CA ILE A 196 -5.06 -18.86 -12.68
C ILE A 196 -5.84 -17.54 -12.69
N GLU A 197 -7.08 -17.60 -12.16
CA GLU A 197 -7.84 -16.41 -11.84
C GLU A 197 -7.39 -15.84 -10.49
N ILE A 198 -7.00 -14.58 -10.51
CA ILE A 198 -6.69 -13.82 -9.28
C ILE A 198 -7.96 -13.05 -8.91
N ASP A 199 -8.56 -13.44 -7.77
CA ASP A 199 -9.76 -12.77 -7.27
C ASP A 199 -9.46 -11.32 -6.88
N THR A 200 -9.90 -10.41 -7.73
CA THR A 200 -9.78 -8.96 -7.51
C THR A 200 -10.97 -8.39 -6.74
N ASP A 201 -12.02 -9.19 -6.50
CA ASP A 201 -13.31 -8.74 -5.97
C ASP A 201 -13.45 -8.95 -4.45
N ASN A 202 -12.33 -9.06 -3.75
CA ASN A 202 -12.36 -9.24 -2.30
C ASN A 202 -12.91 -7.97 -1.63
N LYS A 203 -14.23 -7.94 -1.42
CA LYS A 203 -15.05 -6.79 -0.95
C LYS A 203 -14.64 -6.20 0.39
N ASN A 204 -13.67 -6.77 1.08
CA ASN A 204 -13.44 -6.49 2.51
C ASN A 204 -12.09 -5.89 2.89
N ALA A 205 -11.14 -5.73 1.98
CA ALA A 205 -9.85 -5.17 2.39
C ALA A 205 -9.15 -4.44 1.23
N ASN A 206 -9.14 -3.12 1.25
CA ASN A 206 -8.49 -2.29 0.24
C ASN A 206 -6.99 -2.64 0.05
N GLU A 207 -6.30 -3.03 1.11
CA GLU A 207 -4.87 -3.38 1.06
C GLU A 207 -4.63 -4.69 0.32
N ILE A 208 -5.45 -5.72 0.54
CA ILE A 208 -5.34 -7.01 -0.16
C ILE A 208 -5.74 -6.86 -1.63
N THR A 209 -6.77 -6.06 -1.92
CA THR A 209 -7.18 -5.77 -3.30
C THR A 209 -6.06 -5.09 -4.09
N SER A 210 -5.31 -4.17 -3.47
CA SER A 210 -4.15 -3.52 -4.09
C SER A 210 -3.03 -4.53 -4.41
N ILE A 211 -2.76 -5.49 -3.50
CA ILE A 211 -1.77 -6.55 -3.72
C ILE A 211 -2.22 -7.47 -4.86
N ASN A 212 -3.50 -7.88 -4.88
CA ASN A 212 -4.08 -8.67 -5.96
C ASN A 212 -3.94 -7.97 -7.32
N GLY A 213 -4.22 -6.66 -7.38
CA GLY A 213 -4.01 -5.86 -8.59
C GLY A 213 -2.57 -5.85 -9.06
N SER A 214 -1.61 -5.72 -8.14
CA SER A 214 -0.18 -5.78 -8.45
C SER A 214 0.25 -7.17 -8.93
N LEU A 215 -0.24 -8.23 -8.28
CA LEU A 215 0.02 -9.61 -8.67
C LEU A 215 -0.57 -9.93 -10.05
N THR A 216 -1.79 -9.45 -10.34
CA THR A 216 -2.42 -9.57 -11.67
C THR A 216 -1.58 -8.90 -12.75
N LYS A 217 -1.11 -7.67 -12.50
CA LYS A 217 -0.22 -6.98 -13.44
C LYS A 217 1.07 -7.74 -13.67
N MET A 218 1.70 -8.24 -12.61
CA MET A 218 2.90 -9.08 -12.71
C MET A 218 2.64 -10.35 -13.51
N LYS A 219 1.54 -11.08 -13.24
CA LYS A 219 1.12 -12.27 -13.99
C LYS A 219 1.01 -11.96 -15.48
N ASN A 220 0.27 -10.91 -15.84
CA ASN A 220 0.04 -10.55 -17.25
C ASN A 220 1.35 -10.20 -17.96
N THR A 221 2.24 -9.46 -17.30
CA THR A 221 3.56 -9.12 -17.86
C THR A 221 4.43 -10.36 -18.06
N LEU A 222 4.44 -11.30 -17.10
CA LEU A 222 5.18 -12.56 -17.22
C LEU A 222 4.61 -13.45 -18.32
N GLN A 223 3.29 -13.57 -18.41
CA GLN A 223 2.59 -14.32 -19.45
C GLN A 223 2.90 -13.77 -20.84
N GLU A 224 2.84 -12.44 -21.01
CA GLU A 224 3.19 -11.77 -22.25
C GLU A 224 4.65 -12.04 -22.65
N ASN A 225 5.57 -11.89 -21.70
CA ASN A 225 6.99 -12.18 -21.94
C ASN A 225 7.22 -13.65 -22.31
N HIS A 226 6.55 -14.58 -21.65
CA HIS A 226 6.65 -16.01 -21.95
C HIS A 226 6.12 -16.33 -23.35
N THR A 227 4.95 -15.79 -23.71
CA THR A 227 4.34 -15.97 -25.05
C THR A 227 5.20 -15.37 -26.13
N ASN A 228 5.70 -14.15 -25.93
CA ASN A 228 6.60 -13.48 -26.87
C ASN A 228 7.88 -14.30 -27.07
N ARG A 229 8.48 -14.85 -26.01
CA ARG A 229 9.66 -15.71 -26.08
C ARG A 229 9.39 -17.03 -26.84
N ALA A 230 8.25 -17.66 -26.57
CA ALA A 230 7.87 -18.88 -27.27
C ALA A 230 7.65 -18.61 -28.78
N THR A 231 6.95 -17.54 -29.12
CA THR A 231 6.75 -17.11 -30.52
C THR A 231 8.08 -16.79 -31.21
N PHE A 232 8.99 -16.13 -30.49
CA PHE A 232 10.34 -15.84 -30.96
C PHE A 232 11.13 -17.11 -31.33
N ILE A 233 11.17 -18.09 -30.41
CA ILE A 233 11.87 -19.35 -30.64
C ILE A 233 11.28 -20.13 -31.84
N MET A 234 9.93 -20.17 -31.94
CA MET A 234 9.24 -20.82 -33.02
C MET A 234 9.53 -20.14 -34.38
N GLY A 235 9.47 -18.83 -34.43
CA GLY A 235 9.78 -18.04 -35.63
C GLY A 235 11.21 -18.24 -36.10
N ILE A 236 12.20 -18.17 -35.20
CA ILE A 236 13.62 -18.45 -35.51
C ILE A 236 13.76 -19.86 -36.08
N SER A 237 13.19 -20.86 -35.42
CA SER A 237 13.33 -22.25 -35.80
C SER A 237 12.80 -22.50 -37.22
N HIS A 238 11.66 -21.86 -37.55
CA HIS A 238 11.07 -21.96 -38.89
C HIS A 238 11.95 -21.30 -39.95
N ASP A 239 12.40 -20.07 -39.68
CA ASP A 239 13.13 -19.27 -40.67
C ASP A 239 14.58 -19.77 -40.89
N LEU A 240 15.22 -20.38 -39.87
CA LEU A 240 16.51 -21.04 -40.02
C LEU A 240 16.41 -22.37 -40.80
N ARG A 241 15.30 -23.13 -40.64
CA ARG A 241 15.12 -24.43 -41.28
C ARG A 241 15.14 -24.32 -42.82
N THR A 242 14.53 -23.26 -43.36
CA THR A 242 14.41 -23.09 -44.82
C THR A 242 15.78 -22.95 -45.52
N PRO A 243 16.68 -22.01 -45.18
CA PRO A 243 18.00 -21.93 -45.81
C PRO A 243 18.87 -23.14 -45.51
N ILE A 244 18.76 -23.77 -44.32
CA ILE A 244 19.48 -25.03 -44.02
C ILE A 244 19.04 -26.16 -44.96
N ALA A 245 17.74 -26.31 -45.24
CA ALA A 245 17.22 -27.31 -46.14
C ALA A 245 17.72 -27.09 -47.57
N VAL A 246 17.82 -25.83 -48.01
CA VAL A 246 18.39 -25.48 -49.33
C VAL A 246 19.89 -25.82 -49.41
N ILE A 247 20.68 -25.44 -48.41
CA ILE A 247 22.12 -25.78 -48.34
C ILE A 247 22.29 -27.29 -48.41
N LYS A 248 21.53 -28.02 -47.56
CA LYS A 248 21.59 -29.49 -47.51
C LYS A 248 21.21 -30.13 -48.85
N GLY A 249 20.12 -29.67 -49.47
CA GLY A 249 19.66 -30.22 -50.74
C GLY A 249 20.66 -30.03 -51.88
N TYR A 250 21.28 -28.85 -51.99
CA TYR A 250 22.34 -28.64 -53.00
C TYR A 250 23.62 -29.43 -52.71
N ALA A 251 24.00 -29.54 -51.44
CA ALA A 251 25.15 -30.35 -51.05
C ALA A 251 24.94 -31.87 -51.36
N GLU A 252 23.75 -32.39 -51.03
CA GLU A 252 23.35 -33.76 -51.36
C GLU A 252 23.31 -33.99 -52.89
N ALA A 253 22.71 -33.07 -53.64
CA ALA A 253 22.65 -33.19 -55.13
C ALA A 253 24.02 -33.18 -55.79
N ILE A 254 25.00 -32.46 -55.24
CA ILE A 254 26.40 -32.50 -55.68
C ILE A 254 27.01 -33.86 -55.28
N SER A 255 26.82 -34.31 -54.06
CA SER A 255 27.37 -35.55 -53.52
C SER A 255 26.88 -36.79 -54.29
N ASP A 256 25.58 -36.81 -54.60
CA ASP A 256 24.92 -37.92 -55.31
C ASP A 256 25.16 -37.87 -56.83
N GLY A 257 25.90 -36.92 -57.29
CA GLY A 257 26.28 -36.80 -58.76
C GLY A 257 25.10 -36.33 -59.64
N VAL A 258 23.99 -35.90 -59.05
CA VAL A 258 22.84 -35.30 -59.78
C VAL A 258 23.27 -33.99 -60.46
N ILE A 259 24.08 -33.22 -59.73
CA ILE A 259 24.74 -31.99 -60.21
C ILE A 259 26.19 -32.36 -60.48
N SER A 260 26.56 -32.54 -61.75
CA SER A 260 27.89 -33.10 -62.16
C SER A 260 28.72 -32.19 -63.02
N THR A 261 28.12 -31.21 -63.70
CA THR A 261 28.90 -30.29 -64.52
C THR A 261 29.59 -29.22 -63.69
N LYS A 262 30.81 -28.81 -64.10
CA LYS A 262 31.57 -27.78 -63.38
C LYS A 262 30.79 -26.46 -63.22
N GLU A 263 29.99 -26.10 -64.21
CA GLU A 263 29.20 -24.88 -64.20
C GLU A 263 28.04 -24.97 -63.17
N GLU A 264 27.33 -26.08 -63.13
CA GLU A 264 26.24 -26.31 -62.18
C GLU A 264 26.76 -26.47 -60.74
N ILE A 265 27.93 -27.10 -60.56
CA ILE A 265 28.59 -27.18 -59.25
C ILE A 265 28.94 -25.77 -58.74
N LEU A 266 29.55 -24.93 -59.59
CA LEU A 266 29.85 -23.52 -59.19
C LEU A 266 28.64 -22.70 -58.90
N LYS A 267 27.52 -22.86 -59.64
CA LYS A 267 26.21 -22.20 -59.31
C LYS A 267 25.67 -22.68 -57.98
N SER A 268 25.74 -23.98 -57.73
CA SER A 268 25.25 -24.57 -56.46
C SER A 268 26.06 -24.11 -55.25
N ILE A 269 27.40 -24.05 -55.39
CA ILE A 269 28.28 -23.50 -54.35
C ILE A 269 27.93 -22.01 -54.06
N ASN A 270 27.69 -21.22 -55.12
CA ASN A 270 27.26 -19.83 -54.91
C ASN A 270 25.93 -19.71 -54.15
N ILE A 271 24.96 -20.62 -54.43
CA ILE A 271 23.68 -20.67 -53.68
C ILE A 271 23.96 -21.04 -52.24
N ILE A 272 24.75 -22.09 -51.98
CA ILE A 272 25.14 -22.52 -50.64
C ILE A 272 25.78 -21.36 -49.87
N THR A 273 26.75 -20.68 -50.47
CA THR A 273 27.45 -19.55 -49.88
C THR A 273 26.49 -18.40 -49.56
N SER A 274 25.60 -18.05 -50.49
CA SER A 274 24.59 -17.02 -50.30
C SER A 274 23.66 -17.36 -49.13
N LYS A 275 23.21 -18.61 -49.05
CA LYS A 275 22.33 -19.05 -47.94
C LYS A 275 23.06 -19.15 -46.59
N SER A 276 24.36 -19.46 -46.59
CA SER A 276 25.18 -19.40 -45.38
C SER A 276 25.34 -17.95 -44.86
N THR A 277 25.64 -17.01 -45.77
CA THR A 277 25.70 -15.57 -45.40
C THR A 277 24.33 -15.06 -44.89
N GLN A 278 23.25 -15.52 -45.52
CA GLN A 278 21.89 -15.22 -45.01
C GLN A 278 21.67 -15.73 -43.60
N LEU A 279 22.10 -16.97 -43.28
CA LEU A 279 22.01 -17.53 -41.92
C LEU A 279 22.83 -16.73 -40.91
N GLU A 280 24.06 -16.34 -41.27
CA GLU A 280 24.92 -15.50 -40.44
C GLU A 280 24.23 -14.18 -40.10
N THR A 281 23.69 -13.49 -41.09
CA THR A 281 22.93 -12.23 -40.92
C THR A 281 21.70 -12.45 -40.03
N MET A 282 21.01 -13.57 -40.14
CA MET A 282 19.88 -13.93 -39.27
C MET A 282 20.33 -14.08 -37.81
N ILE A 283 21.39 -14.84 -37.57
CA ILE A 283 21.93 -15.05 -36.21
C ILE A 283 22.35 -13.73 -35.59
N ASP A 284 23.04 -12.87 -36.31
CA ASP A 284 23.44 -11.54 -35.83
C ASP A 284 22.22 -10.66 -35.46
N THR A 285 21.17 -10.74 -36.28
CA THR A 285 19.93 -10.03 -36.03
C THR A 285 19.26 -10.51 -34.73
N PHE A 286 19.27 -11.81 -34.47
CA PHE A 286 18.73 -12.41 -33.25
C PHE A 286 19.53 -12.02 -31.99
N ILE A 287 20.87 -12.14 -32.07
CA ILE A 287 21.75 -11.73 -30.96
C ILE A 287 21.51 -10.26 -30.62
N ASN A 288 21.40 -9.43 -31.62
CA ASN A 288 21.18 -8.00 -31.47
C ASN A 288 19.79 -7.69 -30.90
N TYR A 289 18.76 -8.43 -31.29
CA TYR A 289 17.40 -8.32 -30.71
C TYR A 289 17.41 -8.68 -29.23
N GLU A 290 17.97 -9.83 -28.87
CA GLU A 290 18.10 -10.28 -27.48
C GLU A 290 18.87 -9.27 -26.62
N LYS A 291 19.94 -8.69 -27.16
CA LYS A 291 20.71 -7.66 -26.47
C LYS A 291 19.88 -6.41 -26.19
N ILE A 292 19.05 -5.97 -27.12
CA ILE A 292 18.18 -4.79 -26.93
C ILE A 292 17.15 -5.04 -25.84
N ILE A 293 16.58 -6.25 -25.76
CA ILE A 293 15.52 -6.57 -24.78
C ILE A 293 16.09 -6.74 -23.38
N ASN A 294 17.24 -7.42 -23.25
CA ASN A 294 17.76 -7.84 -21.95
C ASN A 294 18.74 -6.84 -21.33
N GLU A 295 19.25 -5.88 -22.09
CA GLU A 295 20.21 -4.90 -21.59
C GLU A 295 19.49 -3.76 -20.84
N ASN A 296 20.06 -3.34 -19.71
CA ASN A 296 19.58 -2.16 -19.00
C ASN A 296 20.11 -0.88 -19.67
N TRP A 297 19.30 -0.28 -20.52
CA TRP A 297 19.65 0.93 -21.25
C TRP A 297 19.53 2.21 -20.44
N SER A 298 18.88 2.20 -19.27
CA SER A 298 18.62 3.41 -18.48
C SER A 298 19.88 4.20 -18.16
N ASN A 299 20.99 3.50 -17.87
CA ASN A 299 22.28 4.13 -17.56
C ASN A 299 23.09 4.55 -18.80
N LYS A 300 22.63 4.16 -20.00
CA LYS A 300 23.31 4.45 -21.28
C LYS A 300 22.61 5.55 -22.10
N ILE A 301 21.48 6.04 -21.61
CA ILE A 301 20.74 7.16 -22.18
C ILE A 301 21.30 8.44 -21.59
N GLN A 302 21.90 9.27 -22.44
CA GLN A 302 22.56 10.52 -22.04
C GLN A 302 21.97 11.72 -22.78
N GLN A 303 22.09 12.91 -22.19
CA GLN A 303 21.67 14.15 -22.84
C GLN A 303 22.78 14.65 -23.74
N GLU A 304 22.61 14.50 -25.05
CA GLU A 304 23.62 14.88 -26.04
C GLU A 304 23.01 15.72 -27.16
N LYS A 305 23.87 16.43 -27.88
CA LYS A 305 23.50 17.16 -29.11
C LYS A 305 23.11 16.15 -30.19
N ILE A 306 21.90 16.26 -30.73
CA ILE A 306 21.39 15.31 -31.71
C ILE A 306 21.76 15.70 -33.15
N TYR A 307 21.99 17.01 -33.42
CA TYR A 307 22.29 17.50 -34.78
C TYR A 307 23.47 16.83 -35.43
N PRO A 308 24.68 16.71 -34.82
CA PRO A 308 25.83 16.09 -35.47
C PRO A 308 25.55 14.64 -35.89
N PHE A 309 24.89 13.86 -35.00
CA PHE A 309 24.55 12.48 -35.28
C PHE A 309 23.57 12.34 -36.46
N LEU A 310 22.53 13.19 -36.51
CA LEU A 310 21.58 13.15 -37.62
C LEU A 310 22.19 13.63 -38.93
N ALA A 311 23.05 14.64 -38.91
CA ALA A 311 23.75 15.14 -40.09
C ALA A 311 24.64 14.03 -40.69
N ASP A 312 25.43 13.33 -39.87
CA ASP A 312 26.26 12.20 -40.30
C ASP A 312 25.40 11.07 -40.88
N PHE A 313 24.32 10.69 -40.22
CA PHE A 313 23.40 9.65 -40.70
C PHE A 313 22.81 10.02 -42.07
N LEU A 314 22.32 11.25 -42.24
CA LEU A 314 21.72 11.69 -43.50
C LEU A 314 22.72 11.67 -44.64
N GLN A 315 23.96 12.08 -44.40
CA GLN A 315 25.04 12.01 -45.40
C GLN A 315 25.33 10.57 -45.82
N VAL A 316 25.42 9.65 -44.85
CA VAL A 316 25.64 8.20 -45.14
C VAL A 316 24.44 7.62 -45.90
N ALA A 317 23.21 8.02 -45.55
CA ALA A 317 22.00 7.56 -46.24
C ALA A 317 21.95 8.01 -47.72
N GLU A 318 22.39 9.24 -48.05
CA GLU A 318 22.49 9.73 -49.44
C GLU A 318 23.50 8.93 -50.24
N GLN A 319 24.68 8.65 -49.67
CA GLN A 319 25.71 7.81 -50.30
C GLN A 319 25.19 6.39 -50.54
N THR A 320 24.56 5.80 -49.55
CA THR A 320 23.97 4.46 -49.63
C THR A 320 22.86 4.41 -50.68
N GLY A 321 22.02 5.42 -50.77
CA GLY A 321 21.01 5.55 -51.83
C GLY A 321 21.61 5.48 -53.22
N THR A 322 22.72 6.15 -53.44
CA THR A 322 23.45 6.13 -54.74
C THR A 322 23.94 4.71 -55.09
N VAL A 323 24.51 3.99 -54.11
CA VAL A 323 24.96 2.58 -54.30
C VAL A 323 23.80 1.67 -54.72
N PHE A 324 22.63 1.84 -54.08
CA PHE A 324 21.42 1.07 -54.40
C PHE A 324 20.59 1.64 -55.55
N LYS A 325 21.08 2.67 -56.26
CA LYS A 325 20.37 3.37 -57.33
C LYS A 325 18.99 3.89 -56.91
N ARG A 326 18.91 4.50 -55.73
CA ARG A 326 17.71 5.25 -55.21
C ARG A 326 18.06 6.72 -55.14
N ARG A 327 17.09 7.58 -55.38
CA ARG A 327 17.25 9.02 -55.17
C ARG A 327 16.90 9.35 -53.71
N VAL A 328 17.90 9.71 -52.93
CA VAL A 328 17.69 10.11 -51.54
C VAL A 328 17.77 11.63 -51.44
N LYS A 329 16.75 12.25 -50.84
CA LYS A 329 16.75 13.67 -50.47
C LYS A 329 16.69 13.81 -48.98
N SER A 330 17.61 14.59 -48.41
CA SER A 330 17.66 14.85 -46.99
C SER A 330 17.34 16.33 -46.66
N LEU A 331 16.74 16.56 -45.50
CA LEU A 331 16.49 17.90 -44.96
C LEU A 331 16.67 17.88 -43.44
N ILE A 332 17.57 18.72 -42.94
CA ILE A 332 17.73 18.93 -41.51
C ILE A 332 17.43 20.39 -41.13
N LYS A 333 16.46 20.60 -40.24
CA LYS A 333 16.07 21.89 -39.67
C LYS A 333 16.03 21.77 -38.16
N ILE A 334 17.18 21.56 -37.57
CA ILE A 334 17.36 21.44 -36.10
C ILE A 334 18.48 22.38 -35.69
N SER A 335 18.37 23.04 -34.53
CA SER A 335 19.47 23.83 -33.99
C SER A 335 20.67 22.94 -33.62
N GLU A 336 21.88 23.37 -33.96
CA GLU A 336 23.12 22.63 -33.62
C GLU A 336 23.32 22.45 -32.10
N ASN A 337 22.67 23.26 -31.29
CA ASN A 337 22.77 23.19 -29.83
C ASN A 337 21.65 22.41 -29.17
N THR A 338 20.68 21.89 -29.94
CA THR A 338 19.55 21.12 -29.40
C THR A 338 20.04 19.81 -28.80
N LYS A 339 19.78 19.65 -27.50
CA LYS A 339 20.09 18.45 -26.73
C LYS A 339 18.84 17.66 -26.43
N VAL A 340 18.92 16.34 -26.55
CA VAL A 340 17.88 15.39 -26.19
C VAL A 340 18.51 14.21 -25.45
N ARG A 341 17.70 13.49 -24.66
CA ARG A 341 18.14 12.28 -23.98
C ARG A 341 17.99 11.09 -24.91
N TYR A 342 19.09 10.50 -25.33
CA TYR A 342 19.09 9.33 -26.19
C TYR A 342 20.37 8.50 -26.04
N ASN A 343 20.38 7.33 -26.70
CA ASN A 343 21.57 6.52 -26.89
C ASN A 343 21.88 6.44 -28.40
N LYS A 344 23.09 6.77 -28.77
CA LYS A 344 23.52 6.79 -30.19
C LYS A 344 23.33 5.45 -30.91
N GLN A 345 23.67 4.34 -30.24
CA GLN A 345 23.55 3.00 -30.83
C GLN A 345 22.09 2.61 -31.07
N LEU A 346 21.20 2.96 -30.14
CA LEU A 346 19.79 2.68 -30.29
C LEU A 346 19.17 3.53 -31.41
N LEU A 347 19.45 4.82 -31.44
CA LEU A 347 18.94 5.72 -32.48
C LEU A 347 19.45 5.30 -33.87
N GLN A 348 20.74 4.98 -34.00
CA GLN A 348 21.31 4.48 -35.23
C GLN A 348 20.57 3.25 -35.75
N ARG A 349 20.28 2.28 -34.87
CA ARG A 349 19.53 1.07 -35.24
C ARG A 349 18.10 1.37 -35.69
N VAL A 350 17.43 2.31 -35.05
CA VAL A 350 16.09 2.74 -35.46
C VAL A 350 16.13 3.28 -36.89
N LEU A 351 17.05 4.23 -37.14
CA LEU A 351 17.14 4.89 -38.44
C LEU A 351 17.61 3.93 -39.55
N GLU A 352 18.59 3.05 -39.26
CA GLU A 352 19.03 2.02 -40.18
C GLU A 352 17.92 1.04 -40.55
N ASN A 353 17.15 0.55 -39.60
CA ASN A 353 16.03 -0.36 -39.86
C ASN A 353 14.97 0.29 -40.76
N LEU A 354 14.59 1.53 -40.46
CA LEU A 354 13.58 2.25 -41.25
C LEU A 354 14.10 2.59 -42.65
N PHE A 355 15.36 3.04 -42.76
CA PHE A 355 15.97 3.37 -44.04
C PHE A 355 16.18 2.13 -44.91
N ASN A 356 16.67 1.02 -44.32
CA ASN A 356 16.81 -0.24 -45.04
C ASN A 356 15.47 -0.78 -45.54
N ASN A 357 14.39 -0.58 -44.81
CA ASN A 357 13.05 -0.88 -45.29
C ASN A 357 12.68 0.00 -46.50
N ALA A 358 12.96 1.30 -46.42
CA ALA A 358 12.71 2.20 -47.57
C ALA A 358 13.49 1.78 -48.81
N ILE A 359 14.77 1.43 -48.69
CA ILE A 359 15.60 0.89 -49.81
C ILE A 359 15.00 -0.41 -50.36
N ARG A 360 14.57 -1.32 -49.49
CA ARG A 360 14.06 -2.65 -49.89
C ARG A 360 12.75 -2.57 -50.66
N TYR A 361 11.83 -1.72 -50.23
CA TYR A 361 10.49 -1.65 -50.80
C TYR A 361 10.30 -0.60 -51.90
N THR A 362 11.39 0.09 -52.29
CA THR A 362 11.43 0.99 -53.44
C THR A 362 12.13 0.33 -54.65
N LYS A 363 11.84 0.80 -55.85
CA LYS A 363 12.52 0.38 -57.09
C LYS A 363 13.70 1.31 -57.40
N GLN A 364 14.47 0.93 -58.43
CA GLN A 364 15.50 1.82 -58.93
C GLN A 364 14.89 3.14 -59.37
N ASP A 365 15.59 4.24 -59.10
CA ASP A 365 15.23 5.62 -59.38
C ASP A 365 14.02 6.18 -58.56
N ASP A 366 13.43 5.36 -57.67
CA ASP A 366 12.43 5.87 -56.73
C ASP A 366 13.05 6.85 -55.74
N LEU A 367 12.21 7.74 -55.22
CA LEU A 367 12.60 8.76 -54.25
C LEU A 367 12.41 8.23 -52.81
N ILE A 368 13.40 8.54 -51.96
CA ILE A 368 13.31 8.38 -50.50
C ILE A 368 13.56 9.77 -49.90
N GLU A 369 12.69 10.25 -49.06
CA GLU A 369 12.82 11.55 -48.38
C GLU A 369 13.08 11.32 -46.89
N LEU A 370 14.16 11.93 -46.40
CA LEU A 370 14.56 11.91 -45.00
C LEU A 370 14.47 13.33 -44.46
N SER A 371 13.75 13.56 -43.42
CA SER A 371 13.71 14.87 -42.79
C SER A 371 13.83 14.80 -41.27
N ALA A 372 14.49 15.81 -40.69
CA ALA A 372 14.59 16.01 -39.27
C ALA A 372 14.29 17.50 -38.98
N ILE A 373 13.17 17.77 -38.33
CA ILE A 373 12.64 19.11 -38.11
C ILE A 373 12.40 19.34 -36.63
N GLU A 374 12.90 20.43 -36.11
CA GLU A 374 12.66 20.86 -34.77
C GLU A 374 11.48 21.83 -34.70
N ASN A 375 10.57 21.60 -33.75
CA ASN A 375 9.54 22.55 -33.33
C ASN A 375 9.74 22.96 -31.87
N ASN A 376 8.82 23.72 -31.31
CA ASN A 376 8.94 24.25 -29.94
C ASN A 376 9.11 23.15 -28.87
N SER A 377 8.44 21.99 -29.02
CA SER A 377 8.37 20.95 -27.99
C SER A 377 9.09 19.66 -28.40
N ASN A 378 9.19 19.38 -29.69
CA ASN A 378 9.63 18.08 -30.20
C ASN A 378 10.62 18.20 -31.34
N ILE A 379 11.38 17.14 -31.60
CA ILE A 379 12.05 16.89 -32.86
C ILE A 379 11.27 15.81 -33.59
N ILE A 380 10.97 16.05 -34.84
CA ILE A 380 10.24 15.14 -35.72
C ILE A 380 11.22 14.62 -36.78
N ILE A 381 11.44 13.31 -36.75
CA ILE A 381 12.23 12.62 -37.79
C ILE A 381 11.25 11.87 -38.68
N THR A 382 11.30 12.12 -39.99
CA THR A 382 10.44 11.47 -40.96
C THR A 382 11.28 10.73 -41.99
N ILE A 383 10.93 9.47 -42.26
CA ILE A 383 11.46 8.66 -43.35
C ILE A 383 10.29 8.28 -44.25
N LYS A 384 10.30 8.78 -45.47
CA LYS A 384 9.25 8.58 -46.45
C LYS A 384 9.80 7.91 -47.71
N ASP A 385 9.19 6.81 -48.07
CA ASP A 385 9.46 6.12 -49.34
C ASP A 385 8.26 6.24 -50.29
N TYR A 386 8.53 6.08 -51.57
CA TYR A 386 7.53 6.05 -52.63
C TYR A 386 7.45 4.64 -53.27
N GLY A 387 7.54 3.61 -52.41
CA GLY A 387 7.52 2.22 -52.79
C GLY A 387 6.14 1.60 -52.90
N CYS A 388 6.06 0.29 -52.72
CA CYS A 388 4.82 -0.48 -52.86
C CYS A 388 3.75 -0.15 -51.83
N GLY A 389 4.12 0.45 -50.70
CA GLY A 389 3.19 0.76 -49.59
C GLY A 389 2.69 -0.49 -48.83
N ILE A 390 1.90 -0.25 -47.81
CA ILE A 390 1.36 -1.26 -46.86
C ILE A 390 -0.18 -1.20 -46.89
N ASP A 391 -0.84 -2.38 -46.88
CA ASP A 391 -2.30 -2.47 -46.78
C ASP A 391 -2.75 -2.01 -45.39
N LYS A 392 -3.87 -1.30 -45.30
CA LYS A 392 -4.43 -0.81 -44.04
C LYS A 392 -4.65 -1.91 -42.99
N LYS A 393 -5.01 -3.12 -43.44
CA LYS A 393 -5.19 -4.28 -42.52
C LYS A 393 -3.90 -4.72 -41.87
N ASP A 394 -2.75 -4.53 -42.56
CA ASP A 394 -1.42 -4.96 -42.11
C ASP A 394 -0.76 -3.92 -41.18
N ILE A 395 -1.11 -2.62 -41.29
CA ILE A 395 -0.50 -1.52 -40.55
C ILE A 395 -0.48 -1.76 -39.04
N LYS A 396 -1.52 -2.37 -38.48
CA LYS A 396 -1.61 -2.64 -37.04
C LYS A 396 -0.58 -3.66 -36.57
N ASN A 397 -0.17 -4.56 -37.45
CA ASN A 397 0.64 -5.73 -37.11
C ASN A 397 2.11 -5.61 -37.59
N ILE A 398 2.48 -4.58 -38.35
CA ILE A 398 3.84 -4.46 -38.93
C ILE A 398 4.96 -4.37 -37.86
N PHE A 399 4.61 -4.01 -36.64
CA PHE A 399 5.53 -3.96 -35.51
C PHE A 399 5.58 -5.27 -34.71
N ASP A 400 4.71 -6.23 -35.04
CA ASP A 400 4.73 -7.53 -34.38
C ASP A 400 5.93 -8.35 -34.85
N LEU A 401 6.46 -9.14 -33.93
CA LEU A 401 7.64 -9.97 -34.19
C LEU A 401 7.34 -11.02 -35.26
N PHE A 402 8.24 -11.16 -36.26
CA PHE A 402 8.11 -12.03 -37.44
C PHE A 402 6.93 -11.71 -38.37
N TYR A 403 6.23 -10.61 -38.13
CA TYR A 403 5.13 -10.23 -39.01
C TYR A 403 5.68 -9.75 -40.38
N ARG A 404 5.06 -10.24 -41.43
CA ARG A 404 5.37 -9.86 -42.84
C ARG A 404 4.05 -9.70 -43.58
N ALA A 405 3.85 -8.52 -44.16
CA ALA A 405 2.69 -8.28 -44.98
C ALA A 405 2.63 -9.25 -46.19
N THR A 406 1.43 -9.61 -46.59
CA THR A 406 1.20 -10.63 -47.62
C THR A 406 1.87 -10.25 -48.96
N SER A 407 1.95 -8.97 -49.27
CA SER A 407 2.63 -8.42 -50.46
C SER A 407 4.15 -8.51 -50.40
N SER A 408 4.75 -8.60 -49.22
CA SER A 408 6.19 -8.61 -49.00
C SER A 408 6.79 -10.01 -48.76
N ARG A 409 5.99 -11.08 -48.80
CA ARG A 409 6.49 -12.46 -48.57
C ARG A 409 7.52 -12.95 -49.60
N LYS A 410 7.59 -12.32 -50.80
CA LYS A 410 8.56 -12.62 -51.82
C LYS A 410 9.93 -11.94 -51.57
N GLU A 411 9.98 -10.92 -50.76
CA GLU A 411 11.19 -10.20 -50.43
C GLU A 411 11.92 -10.89 -49.25
N GLU A 412 13.26 -10.97 -49.30
CA GLU A 412 14.06 -11.55 -48.22
C GLU A 412 14.01 -10.68 -46.97
N GLY A 413 13.57 -11.21 -45.79
CA GLY A 413 13.60 -10.47 -44.51
C GLY A 413 12.91 -11.22 -43.37
N LEU A 414 13.44 -11.08 -42.17
CA LEU A 414 13.04 -11.81 -40.97
C LEU A 414 11.79 -11.28 -40.27
N GLY A 415 11.25 -10.13 -40.65
CA GLY A 415 10.14 -9.48 -39.94
C GLY A 415 10.51 -8.97 -38.52
N ILE A 416 11.81 -8.83 -38.23
CA ILE A 416 12.28 -8.39 -36.88
C ILE A 416 12.61 -6.88 -36.88
N GLY A 417 12.94 -6.26 -37.98
CA GLY A 417 13.44 -4.88 -38.02
C GLY A 417 12.48 -3.85 -37.41
N LEU A 418 11.19 -3.93 -37.74
CA LEU A 418 10.18 -3.00 -37.18
C LEU A 418 9.86 -3.29 -35.73
N SER A 419 9.88 -4.55 -35.27
CA SER A 419 9.71 -4.87 -33.85
C SER A 419 10.88 -4.37 -33.01
N VAL A 420 12.11 -4.39 -33.54
CA VAL A 420 13.29 -3.73 -32.95
C VAL A 420 13.06 -2.23 -32.82
N VAL A 421 12.57 -1.58 -33.88
CA VAL A 421 12.27 -0.14 -33.86
C VAL A 421 11.25 0.16 -32.74
N LYS A 422 10.13 -0.55 -32.70
CA LYS A 422 9.10 -0.35 -31.66
C LYS A 422 9.69 -0.50 -30.26
N LYS A 423 10.49 -1.55 -30.03
CA LYS A 423 11.11 -1.78 -28.71
C LYS A 423 12.08 -0.68 -28.30
N ILE A 424 12.88 -0.18 -29.21
CA ILE A 424 13.80 0.95 -28.95
C ILE A 424 13.01 2.23 -28.66
N ILE A 425 11.97 2.52 -29.42
CA ILE A 425 11.10 3.68 -29.21
C ILE A 425 10.43 3.64 -27.81
N GLU A 426 9.98 2.45 -27.37
CA GLU A 426 9.47 2.23 -25.99
C GLU A 426 10.56 2.50 -24.94
N ILE A 427 11.78 2.00 -25.13
CA ILE A 427 12.92 2.21 -24.21
C ILE A 427 13.27 3.69 -24.09
N LEU A 428 13.19 4.44 -25.19
CA LEU A 428 13.50 5.87 -25.24
C LEU A 428 12.31 6.76 -24.79
N ASN A 429 11.13 6.18 -24.53
CA ASN A 429 9.89 6.91 -24.28
C ASN A 429 9.52 7.91 -25.39
N TRP A 430 9.73 7.50 -26.64
CA TRP A 430 9.40 8.27 -27.84
C TRP A 430 8.11 7.74 -28.48
N GLU A 431 7.66 8.38 -29.55
CA GLU A 431 6.50 7.95 -30.33
C GLU A 431 6.90 7.66 -31.76
N ILE A 432 6.32 6.62 -32.35
CA ILE A 432 6.41 6.33 -33.77
C ILE A 432 5.03 6.20 -34.38
N ASN A 433 4.83 6.88 -35.50
CA ASN A 433 3.61 6.77 -36.30
C ASN A 433 3.97 6.28 -37.71
N VAL A 434 3.02 5.59 -38.36
CA VAL A 434 3.15 5.10 -39.72
C VAL A 434 1.90 5.45 -40.54
N GLU A 435 2.15 6.05 -41.71
CA GLU A 435 1.13 6.31 -42.70
C GLU A 435 1.53 5.64 -44.00
N SER A 436 0.65 4.81 -44.57
CA SER A 436 0.96 4.09 -45.80
C SER A 436 -0.27 3.87 -46.66
N LYS A 437 -0.04 3.84 -47.96
CA LYS A 437 -1.05 3.51 -48.95
C LYS A 437 -0.41 2.69 -50.08
N ILE A 438 -1.10 1.61 -50.46
CA ILE A 438 -0.63 0.72 -51.55
C ILE A 438 -0.33 1.51 -52.83
N ASN A 439 0.81 1.25 -53.42
CA ASN A 439 1.37 1.91 -54.65
C ASN A 439 1.57 3.43 -54.50
N VAL A 440 1.60 3.97 -53.30
CA VAL A 440 1.92 5.38 -53.04
C VAL A 440 3.20 5.49 -52.22
N GLY A 441 3.41 4.56 -51.29
CA GLY A 441 4.57 4.51 -50.41
C GLY A 441 4.22 4.51 -48.92
N THR A 442 5.25 4.60 -48.09
CA THR A 442 5.15 4.58 -46.63
C THR A 442 5.89 5.76 -46.01
N THR A 443 5.32 6.31 -44.95
CA THR A 443 5.93 7.38 -44.15
C THR A 443 5.99 6.93 -42.70
N PHE A 444 7.18 6.81 -42.14
CA PHE A 444 7.42 6.64 -40.71
C PHE A 444 7.78 7.98 -40.09
N THR A 445 7.14 8.33 -39.02
CA THR A 445 7.39 9.56 -38.28
C THR A 445 7.73 9.23 -36.82
N ILE A 446 8.90 9.66 -36.36
CA ILE A 446 9.37 9.53 -34.97
C ILE A 446 9.26 10.88 -34.32
N THR A 447 8.62 10.95 -33.17
CA THR A 447 8.49 12.16 -32.36
C THR A 447 9.35 12.04 -31.10
N ILE A 448 10.32 12.91 -30.96
CA ILE A 448 11.28 12.96 -29.85
C ILE A 448 10.95 14.18 -28.98
N PRO A 449 10.51 14.03 -27.74
CA PRO A 449 10.26 15.16 -26.86
C PRO A 449 11.59 15.80 -26.40
N LYS A 450 11.67 17.15 -26.39
CA LYS A 450 12.88 17.88 -25.99
C LYS A 450 13.09 17.90 -24.47
N ASN A 451 12.04 17.71 -23.70
CA ASN A 451 12.01 17.82 -22.24
C ASN A 451 11.72 16.48 -21.54
N SER A 452 12.19 15.36 -22.06
CA SER A 452 12.04 14.05 -21.42
C SER A 452 13.27 13.68 -20.56
#